data_ec1f62da4f1cde7a5ac0942acd255e89
#
_entry.id   ec1f62da4f1cde7a5ac0942acd255e89
#
_cell.length_a   1.000
_cell.length_b   1.000
_cell.length_c   1.000
_cell.angle_alpha   90.00
_cell.angle_beta   90.00
_cell.angle_gamma   90.00
#
_symmetry.space_group_name_H-M   'P 1'
#
loop_
_entity.id
_entity.type
_entity.pdbx_description
1 polymer ?
#
loop_
_entity_poly.entity_id
_entity_poly.type
_entity_poly.pdbx_seq_one_letter_code
_entity_poly.pdbx_strand_id
1 'polypeptide(L)'
;DAERYKDSDVKRKELAELSVSMQSTYGKGKYCSPGLAKAMDRIETAEKKKPSRDRSDGCLPLGELSQVLEKSESWDERLEAWKGWRTISVPLRKPYQRFAELGNEGAREIGFRDLGALWRSKYDMTPEAFEADVERLWQEVKPLYDELHCYTRSRLQKRWGKDRIPDGAPIPAHLLGNMWAQQWGGVYPLVEPYPGQPSLDVTRGIQKKKLDARGMVKLGENFFTSLGMPALPQTFWERSLIEKPRDREVVCHASAWDLSYGNDVRIKMCTETTEDDLITIHHELGHNYYFTAYHQLPVLFQDGANDGFHEGIGDTLALSVTPEYLVKVGLLDKAPSNDKAELNVLMRRALDKVAFLPFGKLIDQWRWDVFSGKVGPERYNQAWWELVKTYQGVAPPVARTEAEFDPGAKYHVPANTPYMRYFLAHIYQFQFHRALCKAAGHTGPLHKCSIFGSRAAGDKMWAMLQMGASKPWPDAMEAISG
;
A
#
# COMPACT_ATOMS: atom_id res chain seq x y z
N ASP A 1 -42.09 14.52 6.84
CA ASP A 1 -40.72 14.39 6.29
C ASP A 1 -39.62 14.69 7.31
N ALA A 2 -39.77 15.65 8.25
CA ALA A 2 -38.77 15.99 9.26
C ALA A 2 -38.47 14.83 10.25
N GLU A 3 -39.47 14.01 10.60
CA GLU A 3 -39.29 12.84 11.49
C GLU A 3 -38.50 11.69 10.81
N ARG A 4 -38.74 11.50 9.51
CA ARG A 4 -38.00 10.48 8.72
C ARG A 4 -36.49 10.77 8.63
N TYR A 5 -36.14 12.06 8.59
CA TYR A 5 -34.72 12.48 8.54
C TYR A 5 -34.06 12.54 9.92
N LYS A 6 -34.79 12.71 11.02
CA LYS A 6 -34.20 12.72 12.37
C LYS A 6 -33.49 11.42 12.71
N ASP A 7 -34.09 10.28 12.42
CA ASP A 7 -33.47 8.96 12.69
C ASP A 7 -32.24 8.73 11.83
N SER A 8 -32.30 9.10 10.55
CA SER A 8 -31.17 9.07 9.63
C SER A 8 -30.00 9.97 10.07
N ASP A 9 -30.29 11.16 10.59
CA ASP A 9 -29.26 12.09 11.09
C ASP A 9 -28.56 11.56 12.36
N VAL A 10 -29.33 10.95 13.27
CA VAL A 10 -28.75 10.29 14.47
C VAL A 10 -27.84 9.16 14.08
N LYS A 11 -28.26 8.29 13.16
CA LYS A 11 -27.45 7.16 12.67
C LYS A 11 -26.19 7.62 11.93
N ARG A 12 -26.29 8.67 11.10
CA ARG A 12 -25.11 9.27 10.42
C ARG A 12 -24.11 9.84 11.42
N LYS A 13 -24.59 10.49 12.46
CA LYS A 13 -23.74 11.01 13.55
C LYS A 13 -23.05 9.85 14.29
N GLU A 14 -23.80 8.82 14.66
CA GLU A 14 -23.25 7.62 15.30
C GLU A 14 -22.18 6.98 14.42
N LEU A 15 -22.43 6.83 13.12
CA LEU A 15 -21.47 6.26 12.15
C LEU A 15 -20.18 7.08 12.08
N ALA A 16 -20.30 8.42 12.04
CA ALA A 16 -19.14 9.31 12.02
C ALA A 16 -18.34 9.23 13.33
N GLU A 17 -19.01 9.21 14.48
CA GLU A 17 -18.38 9.09 15.80
C GLU A 17 -17.65 7.73 15.94
N LEU A 18 -18.25 6.62 15.51
CA LEU A 18 -17.62 5.31 15.47
C LEU A 18 -16.36 5.31 14.59
N SER A 19 -16.45 5.88 13.40
CA SER A 19 -15.33 5.97 12.47
C SER A 19 -14.16 6.75 13.08
N VAL A 20 -14.41 7.94 13.64
CA VAL A 20 -13.38 8.75 14.31
C VAL A 20 -12.81 8.04 15.52
N SER A 21 -13.64 7.39 16.34
CA SER A 21 -13.21 6.64 17.52
C SER A 21 -12.30 5.47 17.16
N MET A 22 -12.69 4.68 16.14
CA MET A 22 -11.87 3.54 15.68
C MET A 22 -10.51 3.99 15.13
N GLN A 23 -10.49 5.04 14.30
CA GLN A 23 -9.27 5.60 13.75
C GLN A 23 -8.36 6.18 14.86
N SER A 24 -8.94 6.88 15.83
CA SER A 24 -8.20 7.40 16.97
C SER A 24 -7.59 6.29 17.84
N THR A 25 -8.35 5.22 18.10
CA THR A 25 -7.85 4.06 18.85
C THR A 25 -6.69 3.39 18.12
N TYR A 26 -6.81 3.19 16.81
CA TYR A 26 -5.73 2.66 15.99
C TYR A 26 -4.50 3.58 16.00
N GLY A 27 -4.69 4.87 15.75
CA GLY A 27 -3.58 5.83 15.64
C GLY A 27 -2.80 6.05 16.95
N LYS A 28 -3.45 5.86 18.11
CA LYS A 28 -2.82 5.90 19.43
C LYS A 28 -2.24 4.56 19.88
N GLY A 29 -2.40 3.52 19.06
CA GLY A 29 -2.00 2.16 19.38
C GLY A 29 -0.50 2.05 19.69
N LYS A 30 -0.19 1.44 20.84
CA LYS A 30 1.17 1.09 21.27
C LYS A 30 1.13 -0.27 21.96
N TYR A 31 2.26 -0.96 21.94
CA TYR A 31 2.46 -2.16 22.75
C TYR A 31 3.65 -1.98 23.67
N CYS A 32 3.45 -2.24 24.96
CA CYS A 32 4.48 -2.03 25.97
C CYS A 32 5.19 -3.34 26.27
N SER A 33 6.48 -3.39 25.97
CA SER A 33 7.41 -4.49 26.23
C SER A 33 8.82 -3.94 26.40
N PRO A 34 9.37 -3.97 27.61
CA PRO A 34 10.76 -3.57 27.84
C PRO A 34 11.77 -4.40 27.02
N GLY A 35 11.42 -5.66 26.71
CA GLY A 35 12.25 -6.52 25.85
C GLY A 35 12.34 -6.00 24.42
N LEU A 36 11.19 -5.64 23.85
CA LEU A 36 11.13 -5.07 22.49
C LEU A 36 11.74 -3.66 22.42
N ALA A 37 11.59 -2.85 23.47
CA ALA A 37 12.25 -1.54 23.53
C ALA A 37 13.77 -1.70 23.43
N LYS A 38 14.36 -2.63 24.20
CA LYS A 38 15.79 -2.97 24.10
C LYS A 38 16.18 -3.55 22.75
N ALA A 39 15.30 -4.36 22.12
CA ALA A 39 15.53 -4.88 20.79
C ALA A 39 15.61 -3.74 19.76
N MET A 40 14.72 -2.76 19.85
CA MET A 40 14.73 -1.59 18.98
C MET A 40 16.00 -0.75 19.15
N ASP A 41 16.43 -0.51 20.38
CA ASP A 41 17.69 0.21 20.67
C ASP A 41 18.91 -0.52 20.08
N ARG A 42 18.95 -1.86 20.12
CA ARG A 42 20.01 -2.65 19.47
C ARG A 42 19.99 -2.50 17.95
N ILE A 43 18.79 -2.50 17.34
CA ILE A 43 18.62 -2.33 15.90
C ILE A 43 19.14 -0.95 15.46
N GLU A 44 18.73 0.12 16.12
CA GLU A 44 19.21 1.48 15.81
C GLU A 44 20.72 1.62 16.02
N THR A 45 21.27 1.03 17.09
CA THR A 45 22.72 1.03 17.36
C THR A 45 23.50 0.30 16.26
N ALA A 46 22.99 -0.86 15.81
CA ALA A 46 23.62 -1.62 14.71
C ALA A 46 23.61 -0.84 13.38
N GLU A 47 22.57 -0.03 13.14
CA GLU A 47 22.46 0.87 11.99
C GLU A 47 23.24 2.19 12.16
N LYS A 48 23.95 2.37 13.28
CA LYS A 48 24.63 3.61 13.64
C LYS A 48 23.72 4.84 13.68
N LYS A 49 22.45 4.61 13.98
CA LYS A 49 21.45 5.66 14.18
C LYS A 49 21.40 6.09 15.64
N LYS A 50 21.11 7.36 15.88
CA LYS A 50 20.72 7.83 17.22
C LYS A 50 19.32 7.32 17.54
N PRO A 51 18.99 7.03 18.81
CA PRO A 51 17.63 6.69 19.20
C PRO A 51 16.64 7.71 18.64
N SER A 52 15.61 7.23 17.96
CA SER A 52 14.58 8.08 17.36
C SER A 52 13.72 8.81 18.39
N ARG A 53 13.63 8.21 19.61
CA ARG A 53 12.96 8.79 20.79
C ARG A 53 13.43 8.11 22.08
N ASP A 54 13.04 8.67 23.22
CA ASP A 54 13.12 8.01 24.52
C ASP A 54 12.09 6.86 24.61
N ARG A 55 12.54 5.68 25.00
CA ARG A 55 11.73 4.45 25.21
C ARG A 55 11.69 4.01 26.65
N SER A 56 11.92 4.92 27.61
CA SER A 56 11.86 4.62 29.04
C SER A 56 10.49 4.10 29.49
N ASP A 57 9.41 4.45 28.75
CA ASP A 57 8.07 3.91 28.96
C ASP A 57 7.91 2.43 28.50
N GLY A 58 8.89 1.88 27.81
CA GLY A 58 8.86 0.51 27.26
C GLY A 58 7.83 0.27 26.18
N CYS A 59 7.13 1.30 25.66
CA CYS A 59 6.00 1.16 24.74
C CYS A 59 6.42 1.52 23.32
N LEU A 60 6.12 0.64 22.34
CA LEU A 60 6.46 0.80 20.93
C LEU A 60 5.21 1.04 20.08
N PRO A 61 5.20 2.07 19.23
CA PRO A 61 4.18 2.26 18.20
C PRO A 61 4.40 1.29 17.03
N LEU A 62 3.44 1.24 16.10
CA LEU A 62 3.45 0.36 14.92
C LEU A 62 4.78 0.40 14.15
N GLY A 63 5.31 1.60 13.88
CA GLY A 63 6.55 1.75 13.10
C GLY A 63 7.75 1.04 13.72
N GLU A 64 7.93 1.16 15.04
CA GLU A 64 9.02 0.48 15.77
C GLU A 64 8.79 -1.03 15.86
N LEU A 65 7.54 -1.49 16.11
CA LEU A 65 7.21 -2.92 16.08
C LEU A 65 7.44 -3.53 14.69
N SER A 66 7.16 -2.78 13.63
CA SER A 66 7.44 -3.20 12.25
C SER A 66 8.94 -3.32 11.99
N GLN A 67 9.75 -2.40 12.51
CA GLN A 67 11.21 -2.50 12.41
C GLN A 67 11.76 -3.72 13.17
N VAL A 68 11.20 -4.07 14.32
CA VAL A 68 11.56 -5.32 15.02
C VAL A 68 11.22 -6.54 14.17
N LEU A 69 10.03 -6.58 13.56
CA LEU A 69 9.64 -7.66 12.65
C LEU A 69 10.56 -7.80 11.43
N GLU A 70 10.98 -6.68 10.88
CA GLU A 70 11.84 -6.64 9.70
C GLU A 70 13.29 -7.04 10.03
N LYS A 71 13.85 -6.50 11.13
CA LYS A 71 15.30 -6.48 11.36
C LYS A 71 15.78 -7.41 12.48
N SER A 72 14.91 -7.81 13.43
CA SER A 72 15.34 -8.72 14.50
C SER A 72 15.66 -10.11 13.95
N GLU A 73 16.77 -10.69 14.39
CA GLU A 73 17.15 -12.07 14.08
C GLU A 73 16.53 -13.09 15.07
N SER A 74 15.80 -12.61 16.10
CA SER A 74 15.16 -13.44 17.09
C SER A 74 13.73 -13.82 16.68
N TRP A 75 13.45 -15.12 16.68
CA TRP A 75 12.09 -15.65 16.52
C TRP A 75 11.10 -15.05 17.52
N ASP A 76 11.51 -15.03 18.81
CA ASP A 76 10.64 -14.63 19.89
C ASP A 76 10.35 -13.13 19.89
N GLU A 77 11.33 -12.28 19.55
CA GLU A 77 11.12 -10.84 19.40
C GLU A 77 10.16 -10.53 18.25
N ARG A 78 10.32 -11.20 17.10
CA ARG A 78 9.38 -11.08 15.97
C ARG A 78 7.97 -11.53 16.37
N LEU A 79 7.86 -12.65 17.07
CA LEU A 79 6.59 -13.19 17.53
C LEU A 79 5.91 -12.23 18.53
N GLU A 80 6.66 -11.69 19.47
CA GLU A 80 6.13 -10.76 20.46
C GLU A 80 5.69 -9.44 19.82
N ALA A 81 6.47 -8.86 18.90
CA ALA A 81 6.09 -7.66 18.16
C ALA A 81 4.82 -7.88 17.33
N TRP A 82 4.70 -9.03 16.67
CA TRP A 82 3.54 -9.41 15.88
C TRP A 82 2.27 -9.56 16.74
N LYS A 83 2.37 -10.25 17.88
CA LYS A 83 1.28 -10.41 18.85
C LYS A 83 0.89 -9.08 19.49
N GLY A 84 1.90 -8.33 19.90
CA GLY A 84 1.73 -7.08 20.62
C GLY A 84 0.91 -6.06 19.84
N TRP A 85 1.23 -5.84 18.56
CA TRP A 85 0.44 -4.92 17.73
C TRP A 85 -1.03 -5.33 17.62
N ARG A 86 -1.33 -6.62 17.56
CA ARG A 86 -2.71 -7.11 17.41
C ARG A 86 -3.59 -6.90 18.63
N THR A 87 -3.00 -6.62 19.80
CA THR A 87 -3.79 -6.32 20.99
C THR A 87 -4.58 -5.02 20.89
N ILE A 88 -4.12 -4.07 20.06
CA ILE A 88 -4.77 -2.76 19.90
C ILE A 88 -6.14 -2.88 19.22
N SER A 89 -6.37 -3.96 18.48
CA SER A 89 -7.60 -4.14 17.70
C SER A 89 -8.75 -4.77 18.50
N VAL A 90 -8.46 -5.41 19.62
CA VAL A 90 -9.50 -6.05 20.45
C VAL A 90 -10.64 -5.09 20.81
N PRO A 91 -10.41 -3.85 21.28
CA PRO A 91 -11.47 -2.90 21.58
C PRO A 91 -12.21 -2.40 20.33
N LEU A 92 -11.68 -2.60 19.12
CA LEU A 92 -12.30 -2.17 17.86
C LEU A 92 -13.43 -3.12 17.38
N ARG A 93 -13.48 -4.35 17.89
CA ARG A 93 -14.40 -5.40 17.39
C ARG A 93 -15.87 -4.99 17.47
N LYS A 94 -16.36 -4.56 18.64
CA LYS A 94 -17.75 -4.12 18.83
C LYS A 94 -18.08 -2.85 18.05
N PRO A 95 -17.26 -1.79 18.10
CA PRO A 95 -17.44 -0.61 17.25
C PRO A 95 -17.50 -0.96 15.75
N TYR A 96 -16.65 -1.88 15.27
CA TYR A 96 -16.66 -2.29 13.87
C TYR A 96 -17.93 -3.06 13.50
N GLN A 97 -18.41 -3.95 14.36
CA GLN A 97 -19.70 -4.62 14.14
C GLN A 97 -20.83 -3.61 13.99
N ARG A 98 -20.93 -2.63 14.92
CA ARG A 98 -21.94 -1.57 14.84
C ARG A 98 -21.79 -0.69 13.61
N PHE A 99 -20.56 -0.39 13.24
CA PHE A 99 -20.23 0.32 12.00
C PHE A 99 -20.75 -0.43 10.77
N ALA A 100 -20.52 -1.76 10.67
CA ALA A 100 -20.99 -2.57 9.54
C ALA A 100 -22.53 -2.61 9.46
N GLU A 101 -23.23 -2.68 10.59
CA GLU A 101 -24.70 -2.61 10.67
C GLU A 101 -25.21 -1.28 10.10
N LEU A 102 -24.69 -0.16 10.60
CA LEU A 102 -25.08 1.19 10.15
C LEU A 102 -24.72 1.46 8.68
N GLY A 103 -23.52 1.02 8.25
CA GLY A 103 -23.09 1.14 6.86
C GLY A 103 -24.02 0.38 5.91
N ASN A 104 -24.46 -0.82 6.29
CA ASN A 104 -25.43 -1.61 5.54
C ASN A 104 -26.82 -0.95 5.52
N GLU A 105 -27.26 -0.36 6.62
CA GLU A 105 -28.51 0.39 6.64
C GLU A 105 -28.48 1.56 5.67
N GLY A 106 -27.41 2.37 5.70
CA GLY A 106 -27.23 3.48 4.78
C GLY A 106 -27.15 3.05 3.32
N ALA A 107 -26.46 1.94 3.03
CA ALA A 107 -26.39 1.39 1.67
C ALA A 107 -27.80 0.98 1.17
N ARG A 108 -28.63 0.35 2.02
CA ARG A 108 -30.00 -0.01 1.66
C ARG A 108 -30.90 1.19 1.45
N GLU A 109 -30.73 2.27 2.21
CA GLU A 109 -31.51 3.51 2.03
C GLU A 109 -31.33 4.12 0.63
N ILE A 110 -30.16 3.92 0.00
CA ILE A 110 -29.86 4.42 -1.35
C ILE A 110 -29.93 3.33 -2.44
N GLY A 111 -30.56 2.17 -2.12
CA GLY A 111 -30.92 1.15 -3.11
C GLY A 111 -29.89 0.02 -3.30
N PHE A 112 -28.85 -0.08 -2.49
CA PHE A 112 -27.92 -1.21 -2.50
C PHE A 112 -28.32 -2.25 -1.45
N ARG A 113 -28.03 -3.52 -1.71
CA ARG A 113 -28.36 -4.60 -0.74
C ARG A 113 -27.52 -4.52 0.54
N ASP A 114 -26.26 -4.07 0.42
CA ASP A 114 -25.28 -3.98 1.49
C ASP A 114 -24.16 -2.98 1.12
N LEU A 115 -23.29 -2.63 2.08
CA LEU A 115 -22.16 -1.71 1.89
C LEU A 115 -21.13 -2.25 0.89
N GLY A 116 -20.95 -3.58 0.82
CA GLY A 116 -20.05 -4.22 -0.15
C GLY A 116 -20.55 -4.09 -1.58
N ALA A 117 -21.86 -4.17 -1.80
CA ALA A 117 -22.46 -3.91 -3.10
C ALA A 117 -22.30 -2.43 -3.51
N LEU A 118 -22.50 -1.50 -2.57
CA LEU A 118 -22.24 -0.07 -2.80
C LEU A 118 -20.78 0.18 -3.23
N TRP A 119 -19.79 -0.41 -2.54
CA TRP A 119 -18.39 -0.23 -2.91
C TRP A 119 -18.05 -0.76 -4.30
N ARG A 120 -18.60 -1.95 -4.65
CA ARG A 120 -18.36 -2.57 -5.95
C ARG A 120 -19.07 -1.88 -7.11
N SER A 121 -20.10 -1.06 -6.86
CA SER A 121 -20.79 -0.32 -7.93
C SER A 121 -19.93 0.72 -8.65
N LYS A 122 -18.79 1.11 -8.05
CA LYS A 122 -17.84 2.08 -8.64
C LYS A 122 -16.98 1.52 -9.78
N TYR A 123 -17.15 0.25 -10.13
CA TYR A 123 -16.33 -0.40 -11.15
C TYR A 123 -17.04 -0.66 -12.47
N ASP A 124 -18.16 0.03 -12.73
CA ASP A 124 -18.96 -0.08 -13.97
C ASP A 124 -19.42 -1.52 -14.28
N MET A 125 -19.60 -2.32 -13.23
CA MET A 125 -20.01 -3.73 -13.28
C MET A 125 -21.04 -4.01 -12.19
N THR A 126 -21.79 -5.13 -12.35
CA THR A 126 -22.53 -5.65 -11.19
C THR A 126 -21.55 -6.13 -10.11
N PRO A 127 -21.92 -6.05 -8.82
CA PRO A 127 -21.06 -6.53 -7.73
C PRO A 127 -20.55 -7.96 -7.92
N GLU A 128 -21.39 -8.84 -8.47
CA GLU A 128 -21.06 -10.25 -8.73
C GLU A 128 -20.08 -10.39 -9.90
N ALA A 129 -20.27 -9.64 -10.99
CA ALA A 129 -19.35 -9.63 -12.13
C ALA A 129 -17.97 -9.11 -11.72
N PHE A 130 -17.94 -8.05 -10.90
CA PHE A 130 -16.69 -7.51 -10.40
C PHE A 130 -15.95 -8.51 -9.48
N GLU A 131 -16.66 -9.17 -8.56
CA GLU A 131 -16.08 -10.19 -7.69
C GLU A 131 -15.50 -11.37 -8.50
N ALA A 132 -16.24 -11.82 -9.54
CA ALA A 132 -15.76 -12.87 -10.44
C ALA A 132 -14.53 -12.44 -11.26
N ASP A 133 -14.47 -11.18 -11.72
CA ASP A 133 -13.33 -10.65 -12.45
C ASP A 133 -12.08 -10.54 -11.56
N VAL A 134 -12.23 -10.07 -10.34
CA VAL A 134 -11.14 -10.03 -9.35
C VAL A 134 -10.60 -11.43 -9.05
N GLU A 135 -11.49 -12.43 -8.94
CA GLU A 135 -11.05 -13.82 -8.74
C GLU A 135 -10.32 -14.36 -9.97
N ARG A 136 -10.81 -14.09 -11.18
CA ARG A 136 -10.14 -14.44 -12.43
C ARG A 136 -8.73 -13.83 -12.50
N LEU A 137 -8.59 -12.54 -12.22
CA LEU A 137 -7.29 -11.86 -12.20
C LEU A 137 -6.34 -12.48 -11.16
N TRP A 138 -6.85 -12.86 -10.00
CA TRP A 138 -6.04 -13.57 -9.00
C TRP A 138 -5.54 -14.91 -9.54
N GLN A 139 -6.41 -15.71 -10.16
CA GLN A 139 -6.02 -17.01 -10.71
C GLN A 139 -4.96 -16.90 -11.82
N GLU A 140 -4.99 -15.82 -12.60
CA GLU A 140 -3.99 -15.56 -13.64
C GLU A 140 -2.60 -15.22 -13.07
N VAL A 141 -2.53 -14.50 -11.95
CA VAL A 141 -1.26 -14.11 -11.33
C VAL A 141 -0.76 -15.11 -10.27
N LYS A 142 -1.65 -15.97 -9.78
CA LYS A 142 -1.36 -16.94 -8.70
C LYS A 142 -0.15 -17.85 -8.99
N PRO A 143 0.06 -18.39 -10.20
CA PRO A 143 1.23 -19.24 -10.45
C PRO A 143 2.57 -18.54 -10.14
N LEU A 144 2.70 -17.26 -10.48
CA LEU A 144 3.88 -16.46 -10.17
C LEU A 144 4.03 -16.25 -8.64
N TYR A 145 2.91 -16.02 -7.96
CA TYR A 145 2.91 -15.92 -6.50
C TYR A 145 3.32 -17.22 -5.82
N ASP A 146 2.80 -18.35 -6.29
CA ASP A 146 3.11 -19.68 -5.74
C ASP A 146 4.61 -19.99 -5.82
N GLU A 147 5.27 -19.64 -6.93
CA GLU A 147 6.71 -19.80 -7.09
C GLU A 147 7.50 -18.91 -6.12
N LEU A 148 7.13 -17.65 -5.98
CA LEU A 148 7.73 -16.73 -5.00
C LEU A 148 7.54 -17.23 -3.57
N HIS A 149 6.33 -17.70 -3.24
CA HIS A 149 6.01 -18.26 -1.93
C HIS A 149 6.81 -19.52 -1.63
N CYS A 150 6.89 -20.45 -2.59
CA CYS A 150 7.66 -21.69 -2.46
C CYS A 150 9.14 -21.41 -2.23
N TYR A 151 9.74 -20.53 -3.03
CA TYR A 151 11.13 -20.12 -2.87
C TYR A 151 11.39 -19.47 -1.51
N THR A 152 10.57 -18.49 -1.13
CA THR A 152 10.70 -17.78 0.16
C THR A 152 10.54 -18.73 1.34
N ARG A 153 9.54 -19.62 1.32
CA ARG A 153 9.34 -20.63 2.36
C ARG A 153 10.55 -21.53 2.51
N SER A 154 11.13 -21.99 1.41
CA SER A 154 12.34 -22.84 1.41
C SER A 154 13.52 -22.13 2.10
N ARG A 155 13.72 -20.84 1.84
CA ARG A 155 14.78 -20.02 2.45
C ARG A 155 14.54 -19.76 3.94
N LEU A 156 13.29 -19.48 4.32
CA LEU A 156 12.89 -19.32 5.72
C LEU A 156 13.06 -20.66 6.49
N GLN A 157 12.68 -21.78 5.89
CA GLN A 157 12.87 -23.12 6.47
C GLN A 157 14.36 -23.42 6.71
N LYS A 158 15.23 -23.06 5.76
CA LYS A 158 16.69 -23.18 5.94
C LYS A 158 17.19 -22.35 7.12
N ARG A 159 16.63 -21.16 7.36
CA ARG A 159 17.03 -20.26 8.45
C ARG A 159 16.49 -20.72 9.81
N TRP A 160 15.23 -21.16 9.88
CA TRP A 160 14.51 -21.38 11.13
C TRP A 160 14.30 -22.86 11.49
N GLY A 161 14.55 -23.78 10.56
CA GLY A 161 14.41 -25.21 10.73
C GLY A 161 13.05 -25.78 10.32
N LYS A 162 13.06 -27.06 9.94
CA LYS A 162 11.84 -27.79 9.51
C LYS A 162 10.85 -28.02 10.65
N ASP A 163 11.32 -28.08 11.88
CA ASP A 163 10.45 -28.24 13.06
C ASP A 163 9.53 -27.02 13.24
N ARG A 164 10.01 -25.84 12.88
CA ARG A 164 9.27 -24.58 12.96
C ARG A 164 8.46 -24.26 11.69
N ILE A 165 8.93 -24.73 10.53
CA ILE A 165 8.28 -24.55 9.23
C ILE A 165 8.26 -25.92 8.54
N PRO A 166 7.31 -26.80 8.84
CA PRO A 166 7.19 -28.13 8.22
C PRO A 166 7.01 -28.04 6.70
N ASP A 167 7.39 -29.10 5.99
CA ASP A 167 7.19 -29.22 4.55
C ASP A 167 5.67 -29.10 4.23
N GLY A 168 5.33 -28.26 3.26
CA GLY A 168 3.94 -28.00 2.86
C GLY A 168 3.13 -27.12 3.82
N ALA A 169 3.64 -26.77 5.01
CA ALA A 169 2.93 -25.90 5.93
C ALA A 169 2.90 -24.43 5.45
N PRO A 170 1.86 -23.68 5.80
CA PRO A 170 1.84 -22.23 5.60
C PRO A 170 3.02 -21.56 6.31
N ILE A 171 3.45 -20.41 5.80
CA ILE A 171 4.52 -19.62 6.44
C ILE A 171 3.96 -18.94 7.69
N PRO A 172 4.63 -19.03 8.87
CA PRO A 172 4.24 -18.26 10.04
C PRO A 172 4.33 -16.74 9.79
N ALA A 173 3.24 -16.02 10.01
CA ALA A 173 3.06 -14.62 9.58
C ALA A 173 4.16 -13.67 10.07
N HIS A 174 4.72 -13.88 11.27
CA HIS A 174 5.75 -13.01 11.88
C HIS A 174 7.13 -13.12 11.23
N LEU A 175 7.32 -14.05 10.28
CA LEU A 175 8.63 -14.28 9.64
C LEU A 175 8.84 -13.50 8.36
N LEU A 176 7.79 -12.92 7.77
CA LEU A 176 7.84 -12.27 6.45
C LEU A 176 8.26 -10.79 6.49
N GLY A 177 8.72 -10.31 7.67
CA GLY A 177 9.30 -8.96 7.80
C GLY A 177 8.30 -7.81 7.70
N ASN A 178 7.00 -8.10 7.70
CA ASN A 178 5.93 -7.11 7.64
C ASN A 178 4.78 -7.52 8.56
N MET A 179 4.12 -6.56 9.21
CA MET A 179 3.09 -6.81 10.21
C MET A 179 1.92 -7.66 9.69
N TRP A 180 1.60 -7.56 8.41
CA TRP A 180 0.50 -8.28 7.74
C TRP A 180 0.98 -9.27 6.68
N ALA A 181 2.29 -9.46 6.57
CA ALA A 181 2.88 -10.25 5.49
C ALA A 181 2.44 -9.80 4.08
N GLN A 182 2.13 -8.50 3.93
CA GLN A 182 1.63 -7.95 2.67
C GLN A 182 2.73 -7.64 1.66
N GLN A 183 3.93 -7.35 2.13
CA GLN A 183 5.15 -7.14 1.34
C GLN A 183 6.30 -7.84 2.07
N TRP A 184 7.24 -8.40 1.32
CA TRP A 184 8.26 -9.27 1.89
C TRP A 184 9.67 -8.70 1.74
N GLY A 185 9.81 -7.41 1.52
CA GLY A 185 11.12 -6.73 1.40
C GLY A 185 12.05 -6.98 2.59
N GLY A 186 11.51 -7.04 3.81
CA GLY A 186 12.28 -7.31 5.03
C GLY A 186 12.93 -8.69 5.12
N VAL A 187 12.54 -9.66 4.28
CA VAL A 187 13.23 -10.96 4.19
C VAL A 187 14.24 -11.04 3.04
N TYR A 188 14.41 -9.96 2.28
CA TYR A 188 15.34 -9.96 1.13
C TYR A 188 16.74 -10.52 1.45
N PRO A 189 17.39 -10.18 2.58
CA PRO A 189 18.70 -10.74 2.91
C PRO A 189 18.75 -12.27 2.99
N LEU A 190 17.61 -12.92 3.27
CA LEU A 190 17.48 -14.38 3.34
C LEU A 190 17.20 -15.02 1.98
N VAL A 191 16.58 -14.26 1.08
CA VAL A 191 16.07 -14.76 -0.20
C VAL A 191 16.83 -14.19 -1.41
N GLU A 192 17.84 -13.36 -1.18
CA GLU A 192 18.68 -12.80 -2.24
C GLU A 192 19.25 -13.92 -3.13
N PRO A 193 18.98 -13.90 -4.46
CA PRO A 193 19.42 -14.99 -5.35
C PRO A 193 20.92 -15.09 -5.46
N TYR A 194 21.63 -13.96 -5.54
CA TYR A 194 23.07 -13.87 -5.75
C TYR A 194 23.72 -12.92 -4.75
N PRO A 195 24.03 -13.40 -3.53
CA PRO A 195 24.71 -12.60 -2.52
C PRO A 195 26.08 -12.06 -3.02
N GLY A 196 26.42 -10.85 -2.59
CA GLY A 196 27.69 -10.23 -2.93
C GLY A 196 27.74 -9.53 -4.30
N GLN A 197 26.65 -9.51 -5.06
CA GLN A 197 26.55 -8.63 -6.21
C GLN A 197 26.36 -7.17 -5.78
N PRO A 198 26.79 -6.18 -6.60
CA PRO A 198 26.52 -4.79 -6.31
C PRO A 198 25.01 -4.57 -6.12
N SER A 199 24.62 -4.09 -4.95
CA SER A 199 23.25 -3.68 -4.68
C SER A 199 23.01 -2.26 -5.20
N LEU A 200 21.79 -1.97 -5.62
CA LEU A 200 21.36 -0.61 -5.82
C LEU A 200 21.21 0.04 -4.45
N ASP A 201 22.05 0.99 -4.14
CA ASP A 201 21.94 1.79 -2.91
C ASP A 201 21.50 3.20 -3.26
N VAL A 202 20.21 3.32 -3.59
CA VAL A 202 19.58 4.58 -3.96
C VAL A 202 19.55 5.53 -2.77
N THR A 203 19.30 5.01 -1.57
CA THR A 203 19.32 5.78 -0.32
C THR A 203 20.67 6.47 -0.12
N ARG A 204 21.77 5.75 -0.35
CA ARG A 204 23.13 6.35 -0.29
C ARG A 204 23.33 7.40 -1.38
N GLY A 205 22.80 7.19 -2.58
CA GLY A 205 22.83 8.15 -3.67
C GLY A 205 22.14 9.46 -3.30
N ILE A 206 20.93 9.37 -2.72
CA ILE A 206 20.17 10.51 -2.20
C ILE A 206 20.99 11.28 -1.15
N GLN A 207 21.57 10.57 -0.19
CA GLN A 207 22.39 11.14 0.87
C GLN A 207 23.68 11.79 0.33
N LYS A 208 24.37 11.13 -0.62
CA LYS A 208 25.57 11.67 -1.29
C LYS A 208 25.27 12.98 -2.03
N LYS A 209 24.09 13.08 -2.64
CA LYS A 209 23.60 14.31 -3.28
C LYS A 209 23.10 15.37 -2.29
N LYS A 210 23.00 15.03 -1.01
CA LYS A 210 22.43 15.91 0.03
C LYS A 210 21.03 16.42 -0.33
N LEU A 211 20.21 15.57 -0.94
CA LEU A 211 18.83 15.93 -1.19
C LEU A 211 18.09 16.00 0.15
N ASP A 212 17.41 17.09 0.38
CA ASP A 212 16.40 17.20 1.44
C ASP A 212 15.04 16.70 0.96
N ALA A 213 14.06 16.67 1.81
CA ALA A 213 12.72 16.23 1.50
C ALA A 213 12.12 17.00 0.32
N ARG A 214 12.30 18.31 0.29
CA ARG A 214 11.82 19.17 -0.80
C ARG A 214 12.53 18.89 -2.12
N GLY A 215 13.83 18.62 -2.08
CA GLY A 215 14.63 18.20 -3.24
C GLY A 215 14.18 16.86 -3.82
N MET A 216 13.76 15.91 -2.96
CA MET A 216 13.20 14.65 -3.40
C MET A 216 11.83 14.83 -4.09
N VAL A 217 10.95 15.67 -3.56
CA VAL A 217 9.67 16.01 -4.22
C VAL A 217 9.90 16.70 -5.55
N LYS A 218 10.90 17.59 -5.66
CA LYS A 218 11.29 18.22 -6.95
C LYS A 218 11.79 17.19 -7.95
N LEU A 219 12.50 16.15 -7.50
CA LEU A 219 12.94 15.07 -8.38
C LEU A 219 11.73 14.28 -8.92
N GLY A 220 10.73 14.01 -8.08
CA GLY A 220 9.45 13.43 -8.50
C GLY A 220 8.73 14.34 -9.51
N GLU A 221 8.54 15.63 -9.20
CA GLU A 221 7.96 16.61 -10.14
C GLU A 221 8.68 16.63 -11.49
N ASN A 222 10.02 16.60 -11.47
CA ASN A 222 10.81 16.59 -12.70
C ASN A 222 10.51 15.37 -13.58
N PHE A 223 10.11 14.23 -13.01
CA PHE A 223 9.68 13.08 -13.80
C PHE A 223 8.42 13.42 -14.60
N PHE A 224 7.37 13.93 -13.95
CA PHE A 224 6.10 14.30 -14.60
C PHE A 224 6.28 15.42 -15.62
N THR A 225 7.03 16.47 -15.28
CA THR A 225 7.30 17.58 -16.22
C THR A 225 8.14 17.14 -17.42
N SER A 226 9.03 16.15 -17.25
CA SER A 226 9.78 15.57 -18.39
C SER A 226 8.88 14.84 -19.39
N LEU A 227 7.72 14.36 -18.94
CA LEU A 227 6.68 13.79 -19.81
C LEU A 227 5.84 14.88 -20.50
N GLY A 228 6.01 16.15 -20.08
CA GLY A 228 5.31 17.32 -20.59
C GLY A 228 4.07 17.71 -19.83
N MET A 229 3.88 17.16 -18.66
CA MET A 229 2.83 17.60 -17.75
C MET A 229 3.18 18.97 -17.12
N PRO A 230 2.20 19.75 -16.65
CA PRO A 230 2.45 21.05 -16.05
C PRO A 230 3.29 20.94 -14.77
N ALA A 231 4.03 21.99 -14.42
CA ALA A 231 4.66 22.09 -13.12
C ALA A 231 3.59 22.19 -12.00
N LEU A 232 3.91 21.68 -10.82
CA LEU A 232 3.06 21.81 -9.65
C LEU A 232 2.84 23.30 -9.30
N PRO A 233 1.63 23.71 -8.91
CA PRO A 233 1.34 25.11 -8.62
C PRO A 233 2.12 25.58 -7.39
N GLN A 234 2.36 26.90 -7.29
CA GLN A 234 3.07 27.49 -6.16
C GLN A 234 2.41 27.14 -4.83
N THR A 235 1.07 27.08 -4.79
CA THR A 235 0.26 26.68 -3.62
C THR A 235 0.60 25.28 -3.11
N PHE A 236 0.96 24.34 -4.00
CA PHE A 236 1.46 23.02 -3.60
C PHE A 236 2.70 23.13 -2.72
N TRP A 237 3.67 23.94 -3.16
CA TRP A 237 4.94 24.11 -2.45
C TRP A 237 4.83 24.88 -1.14
N GLU A 238 3.83 25.75 -1.03
CA GLU A 238 3.59 26.58 0.16
C GLU A 238 2.76 25.83 1.22
N ARG A 239 1.87 24.93 0.79
CA ARG A 239 0.82 24.38 1.66
C ARG A 239 0.93 22.89 1.91
N SER A 240 1.73 22.15 1.14
CA SER A 240 2.01 20.75 1.40
C SER A 240 2.81 20.57 2.69
N LEU A 241 2.50 19.49 3.42
CA LEU A 241 3.30 19.06 4.56
C LEU A 241 4.28 17.98 4.06
N ILE A 242 5.49 18.42 3.70
CA ILE A 242 6.53 17.56 3.12
C ILE A 242 7.42 16.96 4.22
N GLU A 243 7.60 17.67 5.33
CA GLU A 243 8.45 17.25 6.45
C GLU A 243 7.65 17.14 7.76
N LYS A 244 8.09 16.26 8.66
CA LYS A 244 7.46 16.17 10.00
C LYS A 244 7.64 17.49 10.75
N PRO A 245 6.55 18.16 11.19
CA PRO A 245 6.66 19.36 12.02
C PRO A 245 7.35 19.04 13.34
N ARG A 246 8.08 20.04 13.87
CA ARG A 246 8.76 19.90 15.18
C ARG A 246 7.88 20.32 16.37
N ASP A 247 6.83 21.06 16.10
CA ASP A 247 5.97 21.74 17.08
C ASP A 247 4.68 20.99 17.40
N ARG A 248 4.38 19.92 16.65
CA ARG A 248 3.16 19.12 16.84
C ARG A 248 3.30 17.71 16.31
N GLU A 249 2.52 16.80 16.84
CA GLU A 249 2.37 15.45 16.29
C GLU A 249 1.44 15.45 15.09
N VAL A 250 1.81 14.66 14.09
CA VAL A 250 1.03 14.45 12.85
C VAL A 250 1.02 12.97 12.48
N VAL A 251 -0.02 12.54 11.78
CA VAL A 251 -0.05 11.23 11.16
C VAL A 251 0.86 11.25 9.93
N CYS A 252 1.97 10.53 10.00
CA CYS A 252 3.02 10.51 8.96
C CYS A 252 2.68 9.64 7.74
N HIS A 253 1.55 8.92 7.74
CA HIS A 253 1.10 8.19 6.56
C HIS A 253 0.95 9.16 5.38
N ALA A 254 1.64 8.86 4.27
CA ALA A 254 1.60 9.69 3.07
C ALA A 254 0.18 9.77 2.51
N SER A 255 -0.17 10.90 1.93
CA SER A 255 -1.47 11.12 1.30
C SER A 255 -1.46 12.35 0.40
N ALA A 256 -2.19 12.28 -0.72
CA ALA A 256 -2.41 13.38 -1.64
C ALA A 256 -3.84 13.92 -1.53
N TRP A 257 -4.02 15.20 -1.80
CA TRP A 257 -5.28 15.92 -1.59
C TRP A 257 -5.53 16.89 -2.73
N ASP A 258 -6.77 16.97 -3.19
CA ASP A 258 -7.34 18.13 -3.91
C ASP A 258 -8.36 18.78 -2.99
N LEU A 259 -8.05 19.98 -2.49
CA LEU A 259 -8.94 20.70 -1.59
C LEU A 259 -9.96 21.51 -2.38
N SER A 260 -11.23 21.29 -2.07
CA SER A 260 -12.35 22.04 -2.64
C SER A 260 -12.58 21.83 -4.14
N TYR A 261 -12.06 20.75 -4.72
CA TYR A 261 -12.18 20.45 -6.16
C TYR A 261 -11.72 21.59 -7.07
N GLY A 262 -10.74 22.39 -6.59
CA GLY A 262 -10.30 23.64 -7.21
C GLY A 262 -8.85 23.63 -7.66
N ASN A 263 -8.24 22.44 -7.83
CA ASN A 263 -6.82 22.29 -8.13
C ASN A 263 -5.89 22.88 -7.04
N ASP A 264 -6.34 22.94 -5.79
CA ASP A 264 -5.48 23.19 -4.62
C ASP A 264 -4.88 21.85 -4.17
N VAL A 265 -4.01 21.31 -5.03
CA VAL A 265 -3.38 20.01 -4.82
C VAL A 265 -2.27 20.08 -3.78
N ARG A 266 -2.20 19.08 -2.91
CA ARG A 266 -1.22 19.00 -1.82
C ARG A 266 -0.81 17.55 -1.56
N ILE A 267 0.37 17.37 -0.94
CA ILE A 267 0.75 16.13 -0.28
C ILE A 267 0.95 16.37 1.22
N LYS A 268 0.72 15.30 1.99
CA LYS A 268 1.09 15.24 3.40
C LYS A 268 1.91 13.98 3.61
N MET A 269 3.18 14.13 3.97
CA MET A 269 4.06 13.04 4.37
C MET A 269 5.19 13.56 5.27
N CYS A 270 5.77 12.66 6.07
CA CYS A 270 6.97 12.94 6.86
C CYS A 270 8.18 12.38 6.12
N THR A 271 8.59 13.03 5.06
CA THR A 271 9.61 12.52 4.13
C THR A 271 10.95 12.27 4.80
N GLU A 272 11.43 11.06 4.69
CA GLU A 272 12.81 10.67 4.98
C GLU A 272 13.61 10.56 3.67
N THR A 273 14.93 10.76 3.74
CA THR A 273 15.80 10.73 2.55
C THR A 273 16.19 9.30 2.19
N THR A 274 15.20 8.50 1.79
CA THR A 274 15.31 7.06 1.49
C THR A 274 14.78 6.73 0.09
N GLU A 275 15.13 5.54 -0.41
CA GLU A 275 14.56 4.98 -1.65
C GLU A 275 13.05 4.78 -1.54
N ASP A 276 12.59 4.26 -0.40
CA ASP A 276 11.17 3.98 -0.18
C ASP A 276 10.32 5.25 -0.26
N ASP A 277 10.81 6.35 0.34
CA ASP A 277 10.11 7.62 0.27
C ASP A 277 10.20 8.28 -1.11
N LEU A 278 11.28 8.03 -1.87
CA LEU A 278 11.33 8.46 -3.26
C LEU A 278 10.24 7.78 -4.10
N ILE A 279 10.01 6.49 -3.90
CA ILE A 279 8.92 5.74 -4.55
C ILE A 279 7.57 6.28 -4.10
N THR A 280 7.38 6.49 -2.79
CA THR A 280 6.14 7.06 -2.22
C THR A 280 5.85 8.46 -2.79
N ILE A 281 6.85 9.30 -2.97
CA ILE A 281 6.69 10.61 -3.61
C ILE A 281 6.13 10.47 -5.04
N HIS A 282 6.63 9.53 -5.84
CA HIS A 282 6.10 9.31 -7.18
C HIS A 282 4.64 8.84 -7.12
N HIS A 283 4.28 8.02 -6.13
CA HIS A 283 2.91 7.58 -5.89
C HIS A 283 1.98 8.74 -5.54
N GLU A 284 2.32 9.54 -4.54
CA GLU A 284 1.49 10.67 -4.10
C GLU A 284 1.38 11.77 -5.17
N LEU A 285 2.46 12.05 -5.89
CA LEU A 285 2.40 12.98 -7.02
C LEU A 285 1.54 12.43 -8.16
N GLY A 286 1.48 11.11 -8.37
CA GLY A 286 0.56 10.48 -9.31
C GLY A 286 -0.89 10.88 -9.07
N HIS A 287 -1.33 10.86 -7.81
CA HIS A 287 -2.65 11.36 -7.43
C HIS A 287 -2.82 12.86 -7.76
N ASN A 288 -1.85 13.70 -7.41
CA ASN A 288 -1.93 15.14 -7.67
C ASN A 288 -2.00 15.47 -9.17
N TYR A 289 -1.25 14.75 -10.00
CA TYR A 289 -1.32 14.93 -11.45
C TYR A 289 -2.65 14.44 -12.03
N TYR A 290 -3.26 13.41 -11.44
CA TYR A 290 -4.59 12.99 -11.85
C TYR A 290 -5.64 14.02 -11.45
N PHE A 291 -5.61 14.55 -10.22
CA PHE A 291 -6.46 15.66 -9.80
C PHE A 291 -6.34 16.84 -10.77
N THR A 292 -5.11 17.24 -11.07
CA THR A 292 -4.84 18.35 -12.01
C THR A 292 -5.36 18.09 -13.42
N ALA A 293 -5.31 16.83 -13.89
CA ALA A 293 -5.74 16.50 -15.24
C ALA A 293 -7.26 16.63 -15.42
N TYR A 294 -8.05 16.20 -14.44
CA TYR A 294 -9.51 16.17 -14.56
C TYR A 294 -10.24 17.34 -13.89
N HIS A 295 -9.56 18.29 -13.23
CA HIS A 295 -10.21 19.39 -12.50
C HIS A 295 -11.09 20.31 -13.37
N GLN A 296 -10.92 20.30 -14.71
CA GLN A 296 -11.75 21.04 -15.64
C GLN A 296 -13.09 20.35 -15.96
N LEU A 297 -13.27 19.09 -15.56
CA LEU A 297 -14.53 18.39 -15.74
C LEU A 297 -15.61 18.91 -14.77
N PRO A 298 -16.89 18.71 -15.07
CA PRO A 298 -17.95 18.90 -14.08
C PRO A 298 -17.66 18.09 -12.81
N VAL A 299 -17.98 18.63 -11.64
CA VAL A 299 -17.60 18.07 -10.32
C VAL A 299 -17.95 16.59 -10.15
N LEU A 300 -19.06 16.12 -10.75
CA LEU A 300 -19.46 14.70 -10.69
C LEU A 300 -18.51 13.75 -11.45
N PHE A 301 -17.67 14.29 -12.32
CA PHE A 301 -16.68 13.53 -13.09
C PHE A 301 -15.23 13.78 -12.64
N GLN A 302 -15.05 14.60 -11.61
CA GLN A 302 -13.75 14.88 -11.01
C GLN A 302 -13.34 13.74 -10.06
N ASP A 303 -13.12 12.56 -10.64
CA ASP A 303 -12.60 11.37 -9.96
C ASP A 303 -11.80 10.56 -10.97
N GLY A 304 -11.06 9.54 -10.53
CA GLY A 304 -10.41 8.58 -11.43
C GLY A 304 -11.43 7.67 -12.13
N ALA A 305 -11.04 7.06 -13.23
CA ALA A 305 -11.88 6.11 -13.96
C ALA A 305 -12.40 4.97 -13.06
N ASN A 306 -11.58 4.49 -12.15
CA ASN A 306 -11.93 3.80 -10.92
C ASN A 306 -10.80 3.95 -9.90
N ASP A 307 -11.01 3.51 -8.66
CA ASP A 307 -10.03 3.64 -7.58
C ASP A 307 -8.66 3.03 -7.91
N GLY A 308 -8.61 1.93 -8.68
CA GLY A 308 -7.36 1.27 -9.08
C GLY A 308 -6.53 2.08 -10.06
N PHE A 309 -7.15 2.93 -10.89
CA PHE A 309 -6.43 3.87 -11.76
C PHE A 309 -5.71 4.92 -10.93
N HIS A 310 -6.37 5.50 -9.93
CA HIS A 310 -5.76 6.49 -9.05
C HIS A 310 -4.53 5.94 -8.34
N GLU A 311 -4.64 4.76 -7.77
CA GLU A 311 -3.52 4.09 -7.09
C GLU A 311 -2.43 3.61 -8.07
N GLY A 312 -2.80 3.27 -9.31
CA GLY A 312 -1.89 2.69 -10.30
C GLY A 312 -1.00 3.69 -11.03
N ILE A 313 -1.37 4.98 -11.11
CA ILE A 313 -0.63 5.96 -11.91
C ILE A 313 0.75 6.25 -11.32
N GLY A 314 0.83 6.59 -10.03
CA GLY A 314 2.10 6.86 -9.37
C GLY A 314 3.01 5.64 -9.34
N ASP A 315 2.44 4.47 -9.10
CA ASP A 315 3.15 3.18 -9.15
C ASP A 315 3.69 2.86 -10.55
N THR A 316 2.98 3.27 -11.61
CA THR A 316 3.45 3.14 -13.00
C THR A 316 4.74 3.94 -13.23
N LEU A 317 4.81 5.14 -12.69
CA LEU A 317 6.04 5.95 -12.77
C LEU A 317 7.16 5.35 -11.93
N ALA A 318 6.84 4.82 -10.75
CA ALA A 318 7.80 4.12 -9.90
C ALA A 318 8.44 2.91 -10.61
N LEU A 319 7.70 2.19 -11.48
CA LEU A 319 8.28 1.15 -12.33
C LEU A 319 9.34 1.69 -13.33
N SER A 320 9.25 2.96 -13.70
CA SER A 320 10.20 3.65 -14.58
C SER A 320 11.41 4.24 -13.83
N VAL A 321 11.46 4.14 -12.50
CA VAL A 321 12.63 4.46 -11.69
C VAL A 321 13.63 3.30 -11.82
N THR A 322 14.19 3.15 -13.02
CA THR A 322 15.17 2.09 -13.35
C THR A 322 16.58 2.49 -12.95
N PRO A 323 17.51 1.54 -12.87
CA PRO A 323 18.92 1.86 -12.62
C PRO A 323 19.50 2.91 -13.59
N GLU A 324 19.12 2.83 -14.87
CA GLU A 324 19.54 3.76 -15.91
C GLU A 324 18.99 5.17 -15.68
N TYR A 325 17.72 5.28 -15.28
CA TYR A 325 17.14 6.55 -14.84
C TYR A 325 17.88 7.13 -13.63
N LEU A 326 18.16 6.29 -12.62
CA LEU A 326 18.89 6.71 -11.42
C LEU A 326 20.30 7.21 -11.73
N VAL A 327 20.98 6.61 -12.72
CA VAL A 327 22.25 7.14 -13.24
C VAL A 327 22.04 8.49 -13.92
N LYS A 328 21.01 8.62 -14.78
CA LYS A 328 20.70 9.86 -15.51
C LYS A 328 20.42 11.03 -14.59
N VAL A 329 19.76 10.80 -13.46
CA VAL A 329 19.50 11.82 -12.43
C VAL A 329 20.62 11.89 -11.38
N GLY A 330 21.67 11.09 -11.53
CA GLY A 330 22.89 11.11 -10.70
C GLY A 330 22.69 10.57 -9.27
N LEU A 331 21.73 9.69 -9.06
CA LEU A 331 21.57 8.97 -7.80
C LEU A 331 22.39 7.66 -7.76
N LEU A 332 22.82 7.18 -8.91
CA LEU A 332 23.76 6.07 -9.05
C LEU A 332 24.94 6.50 -9.92
N ASP A 333 26.11 5.96 -9.64
CA ASP A 333 27.29 6.18 -10.47
C ASP A 333 27.27 5.35 -11.77
N LYS A 334 26.69 4.12 -11.71
CA LYS A 334 26.44 3.24 -12.86
C LYS A 334 25.33 2.23 -12.61
N ALA A 335 24.65 1.84 -13.68
CA ALA A 335 23.67 0.74 -13.62
C ALA A 335 24.37 -0.63 -13.46
N PRO A 336 23.70 -1.65 -12.86
CA PRO A 336 24.18 -3.04 -12.86
C PRO A 336 24.41 -3.54 -14.30
N SER A 337 25.50 -4.27 -14.50
CA SER A 337 25.93 -4.70 -15.84
C SER A 337 25.94 -6.21 -16.05
N ASN A 338 25.37 -6.99 -15.12
CA ASN A 338 25.30 -8.44 -15.22
C ASN A 338 23.96 -9.01 -14.78
N ASP A 339 23.60 -10.17 -15.35
CA ASP A 339 22.32 -10.84 -15.12
C ASP A 339 22.04 -11.16 -13.64
N LYS A 340 23.09 -11.45 -12.85
CA LYS A 340 22.94 -11.78 -11.43
C LYS A 340 22.49 -10.59 -10.61
N ALA A 341 23.07 -9.42 -10.82
CA ALA A 341 22.65 -8.19 -10.17
C ALA A 341 21.25 -7.79 -10.62
N GLU A 342 20.92 -8.00 -11.89
CA GLU A 342 19.59 -7.75 -12.44
C GLU A 342 18.54 -8.66 -11.80
N LEU A 343 18.82 -9.95 -11.63
CA LEU A 343 17.92 -10.88 -10.93
C LEU A 343 17.71 -10.51 -9.46
N ASN A 344 18.72 -9.95 -8.79
CA ASN A 344 18.57 -9.42 -7.44
C ASN A 344 17.56 -8.22 -7.40
N VAL A 345 17.63 -7.32 -8.38
CA VAL A 345 16.68 -6.21 -8.52
C VAL A 345 15.25 -6.72 -8.76
N LEU A 346 15.09 -7.70 -9.67
CA LEU A 346 13.80 -8.31 -9.95
C LEU A 346 13.22 -9.05 -8.73
N MET A 347 14.07 -9.72 -7.94
CA MET A 347 13.63 -10.37 -6.69
C MET A 347 13.08 -9.32 -5.69
N ARG A 348 13.76 -8.18 -5.50
CA ARG A 348 13.24 -7.09 -4.64
C ARG A 348 11.87 -6.62 -5.12
N ARG A 349 11.70 -6.41 -6.42
CA ARG A 349 10.42 -6.03 -7.01
C ARG A 349 9.35 -7.09 -6.82
N ALA A 350 9.69 -8.38 -6.94
CA ALA A 350 8.75 -9.46 -6.70
C ALA A 350 8.29 -9.52 -5.22
N LEU A 351 9.22 -9.33 -4.27
CA LEU A 351 8.90 -9.28 -2.84
C LEU A 351 8.02 -8.08 -2.45
N ASP A 352 8.03 -7.02 -3.22
CA ASP A 352 7.14 -5.87 -3.07
C ASP A 352 5.81 -6.11 -3.81
N LYS A 353 5.85 -6.27 -5.14
CA LYS A 353 4.65 -6.21 -6.00
C LYS A 353 3.89 -7.53 -6.08
N VAL A 354 4.58 -8.67 -6.21
CA VAL A 354 3.93 -9.98 -6.33
C VAL A 354 3.41 -10.47 -4.97
N ALA A 355 4.21 -10.31 -3.91
CA ALA A 355 3.83 -10.70 -2.56
C ALA A 355 2.55 -9.98 -2.07
N PHE A 356 2.31 -8.76 -2.55
CA PHE A 356 1.17 -7.94 -2.16
C PHE A 356 -0.18 -8.45 -2.70
N LEU A 357 -0.20 -9.06 -3.87
CA LEU A 357 -1.43 -9.37 -4.61
C LEU A 357 -2.50 -10.09 -3.77
N PRO A 358 -2.22 -11.22 -3.08
CA PRO A 358 -3.24 -11.90 -2.32
C PRO A 358 -3.75 -11.08 -1.13
N PHE A 359 -2.89 -10.28 -0.50
CA PHE A 359 -3.29 -9.41 0.60
C PHE A 359 -4.18 -8.26 0.12
N GLY A 360 -3.85 -7.66 -1.01
CA GLY A 360 -4.67 -6.64 -1.67
C GLY A 360 -6.09 -7.11 -1.93
N LYS A 361 -6.24 -8.39 -2.33
CA LYS A 361 -7.54 -9.03 -2.58
C LYS A 361 -8.31 -9.39 -1.31
N LEU A 362 -7.66 -10.07 -0.35
CA LEU A 362 -8.36 -10.73 0.75
C LEU A 362 -9.04 -9.77 1.74
N ILE A 363 -8.53 -8.55 1.91
CA ILE A 363 -9.10 -7.58 2.84
C ILE A 363 -10.54 -7.22 2.47
N ASP A 364 -10.77 -6.91 1.21
CA ASP A 364 -12.11 -6.55 0.75
C ASP A 364 -13.00 -7.78 0.58
N GLN A 365 -12.44 -8.93 0.21
CA GLN A 365 -13.19 -10.18 0.24
C GLN A 365 -13.76 -10.44 1.64
N TRP A 366 -12.93 -10.29 2.68
CA TRP A 366 -13.40 -10.41 4.06
C TRP A 366 -14.49 -9.39 4.40
N ARG A 367 -14.31 -8.12 4.02
CA ARG A 367 -15.32 -7.07 4.28
C ARG A 367 -16.62 -7.30 3.53
N TRP A 368 -16.56 -7.73 2.26
CA TRP A 368 -17.76 -8.06 1.50
C TRP A 368 -18.51 -9.24 2.12
N ASP A 369 -17.79 -10.25 2.60
CA ASP A 369 -18.40 -11.40 3.30
C ASP A 369 -19.04 -10.97 4.64
N VAL A 370 -18.45 -10.01 5.35
CA VAL A 370 -19.03 -9.40 6.56
C VAL A 370 -20.27 -8.56 6.22
N PHE A 371 -20.17 -7.66 5.25
CA PHE A 371 -21.29 -6.77 4.89
C PHE A 371 -22.47 -7.52 4.30
N SER A 372 -22.25 -8.58 3.55
CA SER A 372 -23.34 -9.45 3.04
C SER A 372 -23.95 -10.37 4.10
N GLY A 373 -23.36 -10.46 5.29
CA GLY A 373 -23.79 -11.37 6.35
C GLY A 373 -23.34 -12.82 6.16
N LYS A 374 -22.54 -13.15 5.15
CA LYS A 374 -21.93 -14.47 4.96
C LYS A 374 -20.98 -14.82 6.12
N VAL A 375 -20.35 -13.82 6.71
CA VAL A 375 -19.52 -13.92 7.91
C VAL A 375 -20.16 -13.10 9.02
N GLY A 376 -20.71 -13.81 10.02
CA GLY A 376 -21.27 -13.20 11.23
C GLY A 376 -20.19 -12.75 12.22
N PRO A 377 -20.58 -11.88 13.19
CA PRO A 377 -19.63 -11.36 14.18
C PRO A 377 -18.92 -12.46 14.99
N GLU A 378 -19.55 -13.62 15.18
CA GLU A 378 -18.97 -14.76 15.90
C GLU A 378 -17.84 -15.48 15.16
N ARG A 379 -17.59 -15.10 13.89
CA ARG A 379 -16.57 -15.71 13.02
C ARG A 379 -15.62 -14.70 12.37
N TYR A 380 -15.60 -13.45 12.78
CA TYR A 380 -14.78 -12.40 12.15
C TYR A 380 -13.29 -12.76 12.06
N ASN A 381 -12.74 -13.24 13.16
CA ASN A 381 -11.30 -13.54 13.22
C ASN A 381 -10.98 -14.86 12.53
N GLN A 382 -11.83 -15.88 12.68
CA GLN A 382 -11.69 -17.17 12.00
C GLN A 382 -11.73 -17.01 10.49
N ALA A 383 -12.73 -16.32 9.95
CA ALA A 383 -12.88 -16.09 8.50
C ALA A 383 -11.70 -15.28 7.93
N TRP A 384 -11.18 -14.31 8.69
CA TRP A 384 -9.96 -13.59 8.31
C TRP A 384 -8.78 -14.55 8.09
N TRP A 385 -8.51 -15.45 9.03
CA TRP A 385 -7.39 -16.37 8.94
C TRP A 385 -7.61 -17.49 7.92
N GLU A 386 -8.85 -17.86 7.64
CA GLU A 386 -9.20 -18.76 6.54
C GLU A 386 -8.80 -18.14 5.19
N LEU A 387 -9.12 -16.85 4.97
CA LEU A 387 -8.74 -16.11 3.75
C LEU A 387 -7.23 -15.90 3.67
N VAL A 388 -6.57 -15.50 4.75
CA VAL A 388 -5.10 -15.35 4.81
C VAL A 388 -4.41 -16.66 4.44
N LYS A 389 -4.86 -17.78 4.99
CA LYS A 389 -4.32 -19.10 4.65
C LYS A 389 -4.56 -19.46 3.18
N THR A 390 -5.76 -19.19 2.67
CA THR A 390 -6.16 -19.56 1.31
C THR A 390 -5.41 -18.76 0.26
N TYR A 391 -5.33 -17.44 0.44
CA TYR A 391 -4.75 -16.56 -0.58
C TYR A 391 -3.25 -16.33 -0.38
N GLN A 392 -2.80 -16.08 0.85
CA GLN A 392 -1.37 -15.82 1.11
C GLN A 392 -0.55 -17.08 1.42
N GLY A 393 -1.16 -18.24 1.73
CA GLY A 393 -0.41 -19.39 2.21
C GLY A 393 0.32 -19.11 3.54
N VAL A 394 -0.24 -18.22 4.36
CA VAL A 394 0.32 -17.74 5.63
C VAL A 394 -0.59 -18.14 6.77
N ALA A 395 -0.03 -18.48 7.91
CA ALA A 395 -0.78 -18.84 9.11
C ALA A 395 -0.38 -17.97 10.31
N PRO A 396 -1.28 -17.78 11.28
CA PRO A 396 -0.89 -17.13 12.53
C PRO A 396 0.14 -18.00 13.25
N PRO A 397 1.19 -17.39 13.84
CA PRO A 397 2.25 -18.14 14.51
C PRO A 397 1.81 -18.76 15.85
N VAL A 398 0.67 -18.36 16.36
CA VAL A 398 0.02 -18.87 17.58
C VAL A 398 -1.48 -19.01 17.34
N ALA A 399 -2.15 -19.85 18.14
CA ALA A 399 -3.61 -19.99 18.08
C ALA A 399 -4.29 -18.63 18.23
N ARG A 400 -5.30 -18.39 17.38
CA ARG A 400 -6.15 -17.19 17.41
C ARG A 400 -7.59 -17.61 17.57
N THR A 401 -8.33 -16.84 18.34
CA THR A 401 -9.74 -17.08 18.67
C THR A 401 -10.60 -15.87 18.32
N GLU A 402 -11.89 -15.94 18.63
CA GLU A 402 -12.78 -14.79 18.47
C GLU A 402 -12.68 -13.77 19.64
N ALA A 403 -11.82 -14.00 20.62
CA ALA A 403 -11.44 -12.98 21.60
C ALA A 403 -10.57 -11.88 20.98
N GLU A 404 -9.89 -12.21 19.88
CA GLU A 404 -9.10 -11.27 19.09
C GLU A 404 -9.90 -10.66 17.93
N PHE A 405 -9.35 -9.60 17.35
CA PHE A 405 -9.90 -8.96 16.14
C PHE A 405 -8.77 -8.54 15.20
N ASP A 406 -8.07 -9.52 14.64
CA ASP A 406 -6.88 -9.29 13.80
C ASP A 406 -7.12 -8.44 12.54
N PRO A 407 -8.29 -8.50 11.85
CA PRO A 407 -8.57 -7.56 10.77
C PRO A 407 -8.48 -6.10 11.20
N GLY A 408 -8.92 -5.76 12.42
CA GLY A 408 -8.86 -4.40 12.96
C GLY A 408 -7.45 -3.88 13.23
N ALA A 409 -6.44 -4.74 13.23
CA ALA A 409 -5.04 -4.34 13.33
C ALA A 409 -4.47 -3.75 12.02
N LYS A 410 -5.22 -3.76 10.92
CA LYS A 410 -4.88 -3.09 9.66
C LYS A 410 -5.68 -1.80 9.53
N TYR A 411 -4.99 -0.66 9.40
CA TYR A 411 -5.58 0.69 9.39
C TYR A 411 -6.83 0.83 8.52
N HIS A 412 -6.82 0.26 7.31
CA HIS A 412 -7.92 0.38 6.35
C HIS A 412 -9.24 -0.24 6.82
N VAL A 413 -9.20 -1.15 7.81
CA VAL A 413 -10.43 -1.72 8.41
C VAL A 413 -11.09 -0.71 9.34
N PRO A 414 -10.44 -0.19 10.41
CA PRO A 414 -11.05 0.83 11.26
C PRO A 414 -11.24 2.19 10.56
N ALA A 415 -10.46 2.50 9.52
CA ALA A 415 -10.62 3.70 8.72
C ALA A 415 -11.68 3.57 7.62
N ASN A 416 -12.27 2.39 7.45
CA ASN A 416 -13.28 2.10 6.42
C ASN A 416 -12.85 2.49 5.00
N THR A 417 -11.58 2.29 4.66
CA THR A 417 -11.06 2.60 3.32
C THR A 417 -11.12 1.35 2.45
N PRO A 418 -11.81 1.36 1.29
CA PRO A 418 -11.80 0.25 0.34
C PRO A 418 -10.36 -0.13 -0.05
N TYR A 419 -10.09 -1.42 -0.23
CA TYR A 419 -8.72 -1.94 -0.41
C TYR A 419 -8.49 -2.63 -1.75
N MET A 420 -9.55 -3.06 -2.43
CA MET A 420 -9.45 -3.72 -3.74
C MET A 420 -8.75 -2.85 -4.78
N ARG A 421 -8.81 -1.54 -4.62
CA ARG A 421 -8.07 -0.56 -5.42
C ARG A 421 -6.59 -0.89 -5.54
N TYR A 422 -5.96 -1.31 -4.44
CA TYR A 422 -4.53 -1.65 -4.43
C TYR A 422 -4.22 -2.96 -5.16
N PHE A 423 -5.11 -3.96 -5.08
CA PHE A 423 -4.98 -5.18 -5.88
C PHE A 423 -5.03 -4.85 -7.37
N LEU A 424 -6.02 -4.06 -7.79
CA LEU A 424 -6.17 -3.63 -9.18
C LEU A 424 -4.98 -2.78 -9.63
N ALA A 425 -4.54 -1.84 -8.81
CA ALA A 425 -3.39 -0.98 -9.10
C ALA A 425 -2.11 -1.80 -9.33
N HIS A 426 -1.90 -2.88 -8.55
CA HIS A 426 -0.75 -3.77 -8.73
C HIS A 426 -0.79 -4.55 -10.05
N ILE A 427 -1.94 -4.64 -10.71
CA ILE A 427 -2.08 -5.19 -12.06
C ILE A 427 -2.00 -4.07 -13.09
N TYR A 428 -2.78 -3.00 -12.91
CA TYR A 428 -2.86 -1.87 -13.85
C TYR A 428 -1.52 -1.19 -14.07
N GLN A 429 -0.70 -1.01 -13.04
CA GLN A 429 0.62 -0.40 -13.17
C GLN A 429 1.50 -1.10 -14.23
N PHE A 430 1.43 -2.44 -14.33
CA PHE A 430 2.18 -3.19 -15.34
C PHE A 430 1.57 -3.04 -16.74
N GLN A 431 0.25 -2.99 -16.85
CA GLN A 431 -0.44 -2.75 -18.13
C GLN A 431 -0.14 -1.35 -18.64
N PHE A 432 -0.25 -0.33 -17.78
CA PHE A 432 0.08 1.06 -18.11
C PHE A 432 1.55 1.20 -18.48
N HIS A 433 2.45 0.68 -17.67
CA HIS A 433 3.89 0.74 -17.94
C HIS A 433 4.26 0.10 -19.27
N ARG A 434 3.72 -1.09 -19.57
CA ARG A 434 3.93 -1.77 -20.85
C ARG A 434 3.48 -0.90 -22.04
N ALA A 435 2.30 -0.31 -21.95
CA ALA A 435 1.75 0.53 -23.00
C ALA A 435 2.55 1.83 -23.19
N LEU A 436 2.94 2.46 -22.10
CA LEU A 436 3.73 3.69 -22.12
C LEU A 436 5.15 3.44 -22.60
N CYS A 437 5.76 2.31 -22.24
CA CYS A 437 7.05 1.89 -22.79
C CYS A 437 7.00 1.68 -24.30
N LYS A 438 5.91 1.06 -24.81
CA LYS A 438 5.67 0.93 -26.24
C LYS A 438 5.55 2.30 -26.92
N ALA A 439 4.80 3.22 -26.31
CA ALA A 439 4.68 4.59 -26.80
C ALA A 439 6.01 5.37 -26.78
N ALA A 440 6.87 5.09 -25.81
CA ALA A 440 8.23 5.63 -25.73
C ALA A 440 9.21 5.00 -26.72
N GLY A 441 8.79 4.01 -27.53
CA GLY A 441 9.65 3.31 -28.50
C GLY A 441 10.60 2.27 -27.89
N HIS A 442 10.34 1.83 -26.64
CA HIS A 442 11.17 0.82 -25.98
C HIS A 442 10.93 -0.57 -26.60
N THR A 443 12.02 -1.27 -26.94
CA THR A 443 12.00 -2.60 -27.56
C THR A 443 12.66 -3.69 -26.70
N GLY A 444 13.25 -3.32 -25.57
CA GLY A 444 13.91 -4.24 -24.66
C GLY A 444 13.00 -4.84 -23.58
N PRO A 445 13.55 -5.54 -22.60
CA PRO A 445 12.81 -6.04 -21.41
C PRO A 445 12.15 -4.89 -20.64
N LEU A 446 10.88 -5.05 -20.28
CA LEU A 446 10.09 -3.99 -19.63
C LEU A 446 10.69 -3.48 -18.32
N HIS A 447 11.38 -4.31 -17.56
CA HIS A 447 12.02 -3.89 -16.30
C HIS A 447 13.23 -2.94 -16.50
N LYS A 448 13.70 -2.78 -17.75
CA LYS A 448 14.73 -1.79 -18.14
C LYS A 448 14.12 -0.53 -18.76
N CYS A 449 12.82 -0.50 -18.97
CA CYS A 449 12.17 0.64 -19.56
C CYS A 449 12.01 1.77 -18.54
N SER A 450 12.45 2.97 -18.93
CA SER A 450 12.05 4.22 -18.28
C SER A 450 11.38 5.12 -19.30
N ILE A 451 10.21 5.62 -18.97
CA ILE A 451 9.48 6.58 -19.82
C ILE A 451 9.92 8.03 -19.58
N PHE A 452 10.89 8.27 -18.68
CA PHE A 452 11.39 9.60 -18.36
C PHE A 452 11.84 10.36 -19.62
N GLY A 453 11.26 11.54 -19.82
CA GLY A 453 11.54 12.39 -20.98
C GLY A 453 10.77 12.03 -22.27
N SER A 454 9.92 11.01 -22.26
CA SER A 454 9.13 10.61 -23.42
C SER A 454 7.83 11.41 -23.51
N ARG A 455 7.77 12.39 -24.40
CA ARG A 455 6.54 13.15 -24.68
C ARG A 455 5.41 12.26 -25.18
N ALA A 456 5.71 11.30 -26.05
CA ALA A 456 4.69 10.39 -26.59
C ALA A 456 4.03 9.54 -25.48
N ALA A 457 4.81 9.06 -24.50
CA ALA A 457 4.26 8.38 -23.33
C ALA A 457 3.46 9.35 -22.44
N GLY A 458 3.97 10.57 -22.25
CA GLY A 458 3.31 11.60 -21.47
C GLY A 458 1.97 12.03 -22.06
N ASP A 459 1.92 12.30 -23.37
CA ASP A 459 0.69 12.69 -24.09
C ASP A 459 -0.38 11.59 -24.00
N LYS A 460 0.03 10.32 -24.16
CA LYS A 460 -0.87 9.17 -24.02
C LYS A 460 -1.41 9.02 -22.59
N MET A 461 -0.56 9.16 -21.59
CA MET A 461 -0.98 9.13 -20.17
C MET A 461 -1.91 10.30 -19.86
N TRP A 462 -1.54 11.52 -20.26
CA TRP A 462 -2.30 12.73 -19.97
C TRP A 462 -3.71 12.69 -20.58
N ALA A 463 -3.84 12.17 -21.81
CA ALA A 463 -5.12 12.00 -22.47
C ALA A 463 -6.06 11.07 -21.66
N MET A 464 -5.55 9.99 -21.09
CA MET A 464 -6.34 9.12 -20.23
C MET A 464 -6.68 9.81 -18.89
N LEU A 465 -5.73 10.49 -18.26
CA LEU A 465 -5.98 11.20 -16.99
C LEU A 465 -7.08 12.27 -17.12
N GLN A 466 -7.10 12.99 -18.25
CA GLN A 466 -8.12 14.02 -18.52
C GLN A 466 -9.55 13.47 -18.68
N MET A 467 -9.71 12.17 -18.89
CA MET A 467 -11.05 11.56 -18.96
C MET A 467 -11.74 11.55 -17.59
N GLY A 468 -10.98 11.51 -16.48
CA GLY A 468 -11.53 11.39 -15.14
C GLY A 468 -12.54 10.25 -15.05
N ALA A 469 -13.68 10.49 -14.41
CA ALA A 469 -14.81 9.56 -14.33
C ALA A 469 -15.90 9.85 -15.38
N SER A 470 -15.58 10.58 -16.47
CA SER A 470 -16.56 10.95 -17.51
C SER A 470 -16.90 9.81 -18.48
N LYS A 471 -16.16 8.71 -18.44
CA LYS A 471 -16.34 7.50 -19.22
C LYS A 471 -16.21 6.27 -18.34
N PRO A 472 -16.79 5.12 -18.72
CA PRO A 472 -16.52 3.85 -18.06
C PRO A 472 -15.03 3.53 -18.07
N TRP A 473 -14.55 2.87 -17.00
CA TRP A 473 -13.12 2.57 -16.86
C TRP A 473 -12.51 1.75 -18.03
N PRO A 474 -13.26 0.86 -18.74
CA PRO A 474 -12.70 0.19 -19.92
C PRO A 474 -12.25 1.16 -21.02
N ASP A 475 -12.98 2.27 -21.24
CA ASP A 475 -12.61 3.30 -22.23
C ASP A 475 -11.28 3.98 -21.82
N ALA A 476 -11.09 4.26 -20.53
CA ALA A 476 -9.84 4.81 -20.01
C ALA A 476 -8.68 3.80 -20.14
N MET A 477 -8.95 2.51 -19.93
CA MET A 477 -7.98 1.44 -20.14
C MET A 477 -7.58 1.35 -21.61
N GLU A 478 -8.54 1.40 -22.53
CA GLU A 478 -8.27 1.40 -23.97
C GLU A 478 -7.47 2.64 -24.40
N ALA A 479 -7.79 3.81 -23.88
CA ALA A 479 -7.05 5.05 -24.16
C ALA A 479 -5.56 4.94 -23.82
N ILE A 480 -5.20 4.30 -22.72
CA ILE A 480 -3.80 4.14 -22.31
C ILE A 480 -3.15 2.87 -22.85
N SER A 481 -3.88 1.78 -23.02
CA SER A 481 -3.29 0.49 -23.43
C SER A 481 -3.42 0.20 -24.91
N GLY A 482 -4.46 0.67 -25.53
CA GLY A 482 -4.81 0.43 -26.94
C GLY A 482 -5.52 -0.87 -27.16
#